data_8df28cc662e2d987dedbe07b5f220335
#
_entry.id   8df28cc662e2d987dedbe07b5f220335
#
_cell.length_a   1.000
_cell.length_b   1.000
_cell.length_c   1.000
_cell.angle_alpha   90.00
_cell.angle_beta   90.00
_cell.angle_gamma   90.00
#
_symmetry.space_group_name_H-M   'P 1'
#
loop_
_entity.id
_entity.type
_entity.pdbx_description
1 polymer ?
#
loop_
_entity_poly.entity_id
_entity_poly.type
_entity_poly.pdbx_seq_one_letter_code
_entity_poly.pdbx_strand_id
1 'polypeptide(L)'
;MIDRKTLCEKFLSQTPYVDWQRGLLAGDASNRRYERLTGPDGRTVVLMDAPPEKGEDVRPFVRIADYLRTQGLSAPEILAQDAVHGFLLLEDLGDDLFSRVIQREPALEKELYEAATDVLVALHQAPMPKLEPYGPRLMAEMSGLALSKYRTGILGHCDPGLQSRFEDHFEDILRDTVKGDPVLVQRDYHAENLLWLPDRTGVARVGLLDFQDARAGHPAFDLMSLLQDARRDVPAGIEMQMISHYIAAANIDESGFRTAYSVLSVQRNMRILGVFARLSIDYGKPHYVTLIPRVWDHFIRGLDHSALAPVADLLRDSLPAPSPENLDKLRP
;
A
#
# COMPACT_ATOMS: atom_id res chain seq x y z
N MET A 1 7.93 -26.98 22.60
CA MET A 1 7.23 -26.33 21.46
C MET A 1 7.63 -27.08 20.20
N ILE A 2 6.66 -27.42 19.34
CA ILE A 2 6.95 -27.97 18.00
C ILE A 2 7.58 -26.82 17.21
N ASP A 3 8.70 -27.06 16.53
CA ASP A 3 9.35 -25.98 15.75
C ASP A 3 8.53 -25.64 14.49
N ARG A 4 8.77 -24.45 13.95
CA ARG A 4 8.02 -23.89 12.82
C ARG A 4 8.15 -24.75 11.56
N LYS A 5 9.31 -25.35 11.35
CA LYS A 5 9.59 -26.22 10.21
C LYS A 5 8.71 -27.47 10.24
N THR A 6 8.64 -28.14 11.39
CA THR A 6 7.80 -29.34 11.61
C THR A 6 6.30 -29.01 11.40
N LEU A 7 5.81 -27.84 11.86
CA LEU A 7 4.44 -27.41 11.62
C LEU A 7 4.16 -27.20 10.12
N CYS A 8 5.08 -26.58 9.40
CA CYS A 8 4.99 -26.38 7.97
C CYS A 8 4.97 -27.72 7.20
N GLU A 9 5.87 -28.65 7.54
CA GLU A 9 5.91 -29.99 6.94
C GLU A 9 4.62 -30.76 7.19
N LYS A 10 4.05 -30.66 8.39
CA LYS A 10 2.75 -31.24 8.73
C LYS A 10 1.62 -30.62 7.90
N PHE A 11 1.61 -29.30 7.71
CA PHE A 11 0.63 -28.64 6.85
C PHE A 11 0.74 -29.14 5.41
N LEU A 12 1.95 -29.13 4.85
CA LEU A 12 2.19 -29.58 3.47
C LEU A 12 1.84 -31.06 3.25
N SER A 13 2.05 -31.92 4.26
CA SER A 13 1.72 -33.36 4.15
C SER A 13 0.24 -33.65 3.96
N GLN A 14 -0.64 -32.67 4.21
CA GLN A 14 -2.08 -32.75 3.99
C GLN A 14 -2.51 -32.20 2.64
N THR A 15 -1.56 -31.82 1.79
CA THR A 15 -1.81 -31.20 0.48
C THR A 15 -1.15 -32.00 -0.64
N PRO A 16 -1.60 -31.85 -1.90
CA PRO A 16 -0.94 -32.51 -3.04
C PRO A 16 0.44 -31.92 -3.38
N TYR A 17 0.93 -30.93 -2.64
CA TYR A 17 2.17 -30.19 -2.89
C TYR A 17 3.32 -30.62 -1.99
N VAL A 18 3.17 -31.68 -1.21
CA VAL A 18 4.14 -32.15 -0.18
C VAL A 18 5.53 -32.42 -0.74
N ASP A 19 5.61 -32.99 -1.94
CA ASP A 19 6.87 -33.37 -2.58
C ASP A 19 7.42 -32.33 -3.55
N TRP A 20 6.79 -31.13 -3.61
CA TRP A 20 7.22 -30.10 -4.53
C TRP A 20 8.50 -29.42 -4.04
N GLN A 21 9.37 -29.05 -4.99
CA GLN A 21 10.63 -28.38 -4.68
C GLN A 21 10.38 -26.97 -4.13
N ARG A 22 10.96 -26.64 -2.99
CA ARG A 22 10.79 -25.35 -2.31
C ARG A 22 11.94 -24.40 -2.65
N GLY A 23 11.59 -23.18 -3.03
CA GLY A 23 12.52 -22.07 -3.27
C GLY A 23 12.08 -20.83 -2.53
N LEU A 24 13.01 -20.10 -1.90
CA LEU A 24 12.71 -18.86 -1.19
C LEU A 24 12.25 -17.77 -2.22
N LEU A 25 11.08 -17.19 -1.98
CA LEU A 25 10.69 -15.91 -2.58
C LEU A 25 11.22 -14.75 -1.72
N ALA A 26 11.34 -13.56 -2.31
CA ALA A 26 11.81 -12.39 -1.58
C ALA A 26 11.00 -12.18 -0.29
N GLY A 27 11.69 -11.87 0.80
CA GLY A 27 11.04 -11.57 2.08
C GLY A 27 10.36 -10.20 2.06
N ASP A 28 9.24 -10.07 2.79
CA ASP A 28 8.49 -8.83 2.99
C ASP A 28 9.11 -7.99 4.13
N ALA A 29 8.64 -6.75 4.26
CA ALA A 29 8.91 -5.88 5.40
C ALA A 29 8.29 -6.39 6.71
N SER A 30 7.31 -7.31 6.62
CA SER A 30 6.63 -7.98 7.73
C SER A 30 7.40 -9.20 8.25
N ASN A 31 6.82 -9.90 9.23
CA ASN A 31 7.33 -11.17 9.71
C ASN A 31 6.94 -12.38 8.83
N ARG A 32 6.25 -12.13 7.72
CA ARG A 32 5.83 -13.17 6.76
C ARG A 32 7.01 -13.64 5.93
N ARG A 33 6.96 -14.92 5.56
CA ARG A 33 7.91 -15.54 4.63
C ARG A 33 7.14 -16.19 3.50
N TYR A 34 7.71 -16.12 2.32
CA TYR A 34 7.10 -16.70 1.13
C TYR A 34 8.08 -17.67 0.48
N GLU A 35 7.58 -18.84 0.10
CA GLU A 35 8.32 -19.82 -0.67
C GLU A 35 7.52 -20.20 -1.92
N ARG A 36 8.19 -20.32 -3.06
CA ARG A 36 7.59 -20.90 -4.26
C ARG A 36 7.81 -22.39 -4.24
N LEU A 37 6.74 -23.17 -4.39
CA LEU A 37 6.79 -24.60 -4.56
C LEU A 37 6.66 -24.91 -6.05
N THR A 38 7.59 -25.70 -6.60
CA THR A 38 7.61 -26.09 -8.03
C THR A 38 7.39 -27.57 -8.17
N GLY A 39 6.37 -27.95 -8.91
CA GLY A 39 6.04 -29.33 -9.22
C GLY A 39 6.89 -29.93 -10.33
N PRO A 40 6.85 -31.26 -10.51
CA PRO A 40 7.62 -31.95 -11.55
C PRO A 40 7.17 -31.59 -12.97
N ASP A 41 5.97 -31.03 -13.12
CA ASP A 41 5.39 -30.56 -14.39
C ASP A 41 5.63 -29.07 -14.64
N GLY A 42 6.40 -28.40 -13.78
CA GLY A 42 6.72 -26.98 -13.87
C GLY A 42 5.63 -26.05 -13.32
N ARG A 43 4.49 -26.56 -12.84
CA ARG A 43 3.50 -25.74 -12.15
C ARG A 43 4.06 -25.23 -10.82
N THR A 44 3.61 -24.03 -10.44
CA THR A 44 4.06 -23.38 -9.21
C THR A 44 2.88 -22.98 -8.32
N VAL A 45 3.11 -22.97 -7.00
CA VAL A 45 2.23 -22.39 -5.99
C VAL A 45 3.08 -21.65 -4.96
N VAL A 46 2.49 -20.75 -4.21
CA VAL A 46 3.19 -19.97 -3.18
C VAL A 46 2.75 -20.42 -1.79
N LEU A 47 3.72 -20.79 -0.96
CA LEU A 47 3.53 -21.00 0.47
C LEU A 47 3.77 -19.68 1.21
N MET A 48 2.76 -19.19 1.92
CA MET A 48 2.90 -18.10 2.90
C MET A 48 3.05 -18.72 4.29
N ASP A 49 4.09 -18.31 5.00
CA ASP A 49 4.33 -18.59 6.41
C ASP A 49 4.22 -17.29 7.21
N ALA A 50 3.12 -17.12 7.95
CA ALA A 50 2.75 -15.94 8.74
C ALA A 50 2.64 -16.34 10.23
N PRO A 51 3.74 -16.33 11.00
CA PRO A 51 3.78 -16.89 12.35
C PRO A 51 2.92 -16.09 13.35
N PRO A 52 1.85 -16.69 13.95
CA PRO A 52 0.99 -15.99 14.90
C PRO A 52 1.74 -15.52 16.15
N GLU A 53 2.77 -16.23 16.58
CA GLU A 53 3.63 -15.85 17.71
C GLU A 53 4.44 -14.57 17.47
N LYS A 54 4.50 -14.11 16.22
CA LYS A 54 5.08 -12.81 15.83
C LYS A 54 4.04 -11.75 15.52
N GLY A 55 2.76 -12.02 15.85
CA GLY A 55 1.65 -11.09 15.65
C GLY A 55 1.02 -11.13 14.26
N GLU A 56 1.35 -12.14 13.42
CA GLU A 56 0.72 -12.29 12.10
C GLU A 56 -0.63 -13.04 12.19
N ASP A 57 -1.57 -12.66 11.31
CA ASP A 57 -2.86 -13.30 11.17
C ASP A 57 -3.22 -13.44 9.68
N VAL A 58 -3.48 -14.67 9.22
CA VAL A 58 -3.83 -14.94 7.82
C VAL A 58 -5.31 -14.73 7.52
N ARG A 59 -6.17 -14.65 8.54
CA ARG A 59 -7.63 -14.54 8.35
C ARG A 59 -8.07 -13.27 7.60
N PRO A 60 -7.50 -12.07 7.85
CA PRO A 60 -7.77 -10.90 7.04
C PRO A 60 -7.40 -11.10 5.57
N PHE A 61 -6.24 -11.71 5.28
CA PHE A 61 -5.82 -12.03 3.92
C PHE A 61 -6.85 -12.93 3.22
N VAL A 62 -7.24 -14.03 3.84
CA VAL A 62 -8.24 -14.97 3.30
C VAL A 62 -9.54 -14.23 2.98
N ARG A 63 -10.07 -13.49 3.94
CA ARG A 63 -11.35 -12.78 3.78
C ARG A 63 -11.32 -11.77 2.62
N ILE A 64 -10.24 -11.01 2.48
CA ILE A 64 -10.15 -9.99 1.44
C ILE A 64 -9.86 -10.65 0.08
N ALA A 65 -9.00 -11.68 0.01
CA ALA A 65 -8.76 -12.43 -1.21
C ALA A 65 -10.06 -13.04 -1.77
N ASP A 66 -10.84 -13.71 -0.94
CA ASP A 66 -12.11 -14.30 -1.32
C ASP A 66 -13.10 -13.23 -1.82
N TYR A 67 -13.18 -12.09 -1.12
CA TYR A 67 -14.02 -10.99 -1.57
C TYR A 67 -13.57 -10.46 -2.94
N LEU A 68 -12.30 -10.13 -3.13
CA LEU A 68 -11.77 -9.62 -4.40
C LEU A 68 -12.04 -10.60 -5.56
N ARG A 69 -11.85 -11.89 -5.34
CA ARG A 69 -12.13 -12.94 -6.32
C ARG A 69 -13.61 -13.03 -6.68
N THR A 70 -14.52 -12.87 -5.70
CA THR A 70 -15.97 -12.85 -5.99
C THR A 70 -16.38 -11.64 -6.84
N GLN A 71 -15.58 -10.57 -6.84
CA GLN A 71 -15.77 -9.42 -7.73
C GLN A 71 -15.08 -9.59 -9.11
N GLY A 72 -14.52 -10.75 -9.41
CA GLY A 72 -13.82 -11.03 -10.67
C GLY A 72 -12.42 -10.44 -10.77
N LEU A 73 -11.85 -9.99 -9.64
CA LEU A 73 -10.50 -9.47 -9.55
C LEU A 73 -9.48 -10.58 -9.25
N SER A 74 -8.23 -10.37 -9.64
CA SER A 74 -7.17 -11.38 -9.54
C SER A 74 -6.37 -11.26 -8.23
N ALA A 75 -7.02 -11.52 -7.08
CA ALA A 75 -6.30 -11.90 -5.87
C ALA A 75 -5.88 -13.38 -5.96
N PRO A 76 -4.75 -13.81 -5.34
CA PRO A 76 -4.33 -15.21 -5.34
C PRO A 76 -5.42 -16.14 -4.80
N GLU A 77 -5.69 -17.24 -5.50
CA GLU A 77 -6.56 -18.31 -4.97
C GLU A 77 -5.93 -18.97 -3.75
N ILE A 78 -6.75 -19.25 -2.75
CA ILE A 78 -6.32 -19.96 -1.55
C ILE A 78 -6.54 -21.46 -1.77
N LEU A 79 -5.46 -22.18 -2.04
CA LEU A 79 -5.47 -23.59 -2.39
C LEU A 79 -5.56 -24.49 -1.13
N ALA A 80 -4.96 -24.05 -0.03
CA ALA A 80 -5.05 -24.66 1.29
C ALA A 80 -4.76 -23.64 2.39
N GLN A 81 -5.30 -23.87 3.60
CA GLN A 81 -5.07 -22.96 4.74
C GLN A 81 -4.95 -23.72 6.07
N ASP A 82 -4.07 -23.22 6.94
CA ASP A 82 -4.04 -23.53 8.37
C ASP A 82 -3.97 -22.19 9.14
N ALA A 83 -5.16 -21.65 9.43
CA ALA A 83 -5.27 -20.36 10.10
C ALA A 83 -4.80 -20.38 11.55
N VAL A 84 -4.73 -21.57 12.20
CA VAL A 84 -4.25 -21.73 13.58
C VAL A 84 -2.74 -21.54 13.65
N HIS A 85 -2.03 -22.12 12.69
CA HIS A 85 -0.57 -22.02 12.63
C HIS A 85 -0.08 -20.95 11.63
N GLY A 86 -0.99 -20.26 10.89
CA GLY A 86 -0.66 -19.15 10.00
C GLY A 86 0.02 -19.60 8.70
N PHE A 87 -0.43 -20.70 8.08
CA PHE A 87 0.03 -21.15 6.77
C PHE A 87 -1.06 -21.00 5.72
N LEU A 88 -0.68 -20.51 4.53
CA LEU A 88 -1.52 -20.55 3.35
C LEU A 88 -0.74 -21.13 2.16
N LEU A 89 -1.42 -21.92 1.33
CA LEU A 89 -0.98 -22.20 -0.04
C LEU A 89 -1.82 -21.36 -0.99
N LEU A 90 -1.15 -20.62 -1.84
CA LEU A 90 -1.72 -19.62 -2.72
C LEU A 90 -1.42 -19.94 -4.18
N GLU A 91 -2.30 -19.52 -5.06
CA GLU A 91 -2.01 -19.41 -6.49
C GLU A 91 -0.74 -18.56 -6.68
N ASP A 92 0.16 -19.03 -7.56
CA ASP A 92 1.30 -18.25 -7.99
C ASP A 92 0.91 -17.38 -9.20
N LEU A 93 0.84 -16.08 -8.98
CA LEU A 93 0.53 -15.09 -10.04
C LEU A 93 1.76 -14.71 -10.87
N GLY A 94 2.92 -15.34 -10.66
CA GLY A 94 4.15 -15.10 -11.40
C GLY A 94 5.01 -13.97 -10.84
N ASP A 95 5.85 -13.40 -11.69
CA ASP A 95 6.89 -12.44 -11.29
C ASP A 95 6.80 -11.08 -12.01
N ASP A 96 5.81 -10.90 -12.88
CA ASP A 96 5.64 -9.69 -13.68
C ASP A 96 5.00 -8.55 -12.88
N LEU A 97 5.69 -8.13 -11.81
CA LEU A 97 5.32 -6.91 -11.08
C LEU A 97 5.31 -5.71 -12.04
N PHE A 98 4.33 -4.81 -11.89
CA PHE A 98 4.25 -3.58 -12.71
C PHE A 98 5.56 -2.83 -12.72
N SER A 99 6.24 -2.68 -11.57
CA SER A 99 7.55 -2.04 -11.49
C SER A 99 8.60 -2.68 -12.38
N ARG A 100 8.61 -4.01 -12.49
CA ARG A 100 9.55 -4.77 -13.33
C ARG A 100 9.16 -4.71 -14.81
N VAL A 101 7.87 -4.86 -15.11
CA VAL A 101 7.36 -4.78 -16.50
C VAL A 101 7.65 -3.41 -17.08
N ILE A 102 7.36 -2.33 -16.37
CA ILE A 102 7.61 -0.97 -16.84
C ILE A 102 9.11 -0.71 -17.05
N GLN A 103 9.97 -1.26 -16.19
CA GLN A 103 11.43 -1.14 -16.37
C GLN A 103 11.91 -1.87 -17.63
N ARG A 104 11.35 -3.05 -17.91
CA ARG A 104 11.69 -3.88 -19.07
C ARG A 104 11.07 -3.34 -20.36
N GLU A 105 9.83 -2.87 -20.30
CA GLU A 105 9.00 -2.44 -21.41
C GLU A 105 8.30 -1.10 -21.13
N PRO A 106 8.99 0.04 -21.15
CA PRO A 106 8.41 1.34 -20.78
C PRO A 106 7.20 1.76 -21.62
N ALA A 107 7.05 1.22 -22.83
CA ALA A 107 5.89 1.51 -23.69
C ALA A 107 4.57 0.99 -23.11
N LEU A 108 4.61 -0.01 -22.23
CA LEU A 108 3.42 -0.54 -21.54
C LEU A 108 2.99 0.30 -20.34
N GLU A 109 3.78 1.26 -19.90
CA GLU A 109 3.51 2.00 -18.65
C GLU A 109 2.09 2.57 -18.61
N LYS A 110 1.67 3.25 -19.68
CA LYS A 110 0.32 3.83 -19.76
C LYS A 110 -0.77 2.74 -19.67
N GLU A 111 -0.64 1.65 -20.42
CA GLU A 111 -1.60 0.55 -20.42
C GLU A 111 -1.74 -0.09 -19.03
N LEU A 112 -0.63 -0.27 -18.34
CA LEU A 112 -0.61 -0.83 -16.98
C LEU A 112 -1.34 0.08 -15.98
N TYR A 113 -1.10 1.40 -16.04
CA TYR A 113 -1.79 2.36 -15.17
C TYR A 113 -3.28 2.49 -15.52
N GLU A 114 -3.66 2.41 -16.80
CA GLU A 114 -5.06 2.35 -17.24
C GLU A 114 -5.74 1.09 -16.67
N ALA A 115 -5.13 -0.08 -16.83
CA ALA A 115 -5.67 -1.33 -16.31
C ALA A 115 -5.80 -1.31 -14.77
N ALA A 116 -4.82 -0.77 -14.05
CA ALA A 116 -4.89 -0.62 -12.60
C ALA A 116 -5.99 0.38 -12.18
N THR A 117 -6.21 1.44 -12.95
CA THR A 117 -7.30 2.39 -12.70
C THR A 117 -8.66 1.74 -12.91
N ASP A 118 -8.82 0.92 -13.97
CA ASP A 118 -10.05 0.17 -14.24
C ASP A 118 -10.38 -0.83 -13.12
N VAL A 119 -9.37 -1.46 -12.52
CA VAL A 119 -9.55 -2.29 -11.31
C VAL A 119 -10.15 -1.50 -10.17
N LEU A 120 -9.66 -0.29 -9.91
CA LEU A 120 -10.21 0.57 -8.85
C LEU A 120 -11.65 1.00 -9.17
N VAL A 121 -11.96 1.33 -10.43
CA VAL A 121 -13.34 1.65 -10.84
C VAL A 121 -14.26 0.46 -10.56
N ALA A 122 -13.88 -0.74 -10.97
CA ALA A 122 -14.69 -1.95 -10.78
C ALA A 122 -14.85 -2.29 -9.28
N LEU A 123 -13.76 -2.21 -8.51
CA LEU A 123 -13.75 -2.50 -7.08
C LEU A 123 -14.64 -1.53 -6.29
N HIS A 124 -14.59 -0.23 -6.64
CA HIS A 124 -15.35 0.80 -5.93
C HIS A 124 -16.84 0.84 -6.31
N GLN A 125 -17.23 0.20 -7.42
CA GLN A 125 -18.63 -0.02 -7.78
C GLN A 125 -19.22 -1.29 -7.18
N ALA A 126 -18.38 -2.18 -6.66
CA ALA A 126 -18.81 -3.42 -6.03
C ALA A 126 -19.38 -3.18 -4.62
N PRO A 127 -20.31 -4.03 -4.13
CA PRO A 127 -20.81 -3.96 -2.77
C PRO A 127 -19.67 -4.09 -1.76
N MET A 128 -19.45 -3.05 -0.93
CA MET A 128 -18.33 -3.05 0.03
C MET A 128 -18.53 -4.11 1.12
N PRO A 129 -17.51 -4.93 1.44
CA PRO A 129 -17.57 -5.86 2.56
C PRO A 129 -17.48 -5.10 3.89
N LYS A 130 -17.79 -5.79 5.00
CA LYS A 130 -17.63 -5.18 6.33
C LYS A 130 -16.15 -4.93 6.61
N LEU A 131 -15.77 -3.65 6.72
CA LEU A 131 -14.40 -3.18 6.97
C LEU A 131 -14.40 -2.14 8.09
N GLU A 132 -13.25 -2.04 8.76
CA GLU A 132 -13.00 -0.96 9.70
C GLU A 132 -12.84 0.37 8.95
N PRO A 133 -13.39 1.48 9.46
CA PRO A 133 -13.28 2.77 8.80
C PRO A 133 -11.83 3.29 8.80
N TYR A 134 -11.46 3.92 7.70
CA TYR A 134 -10.25 4.73 7.58
C TYR A 134 -10.67 6.20 7.64
N GLY A 135 -11.08 6.61 8.84
CA GLY A 135 -11.71 7.91 9.08
C GLY A 135 -10.72 9.04 9.38
N PRO A 136 -11.23 10.30 9.42
CA PRO A 136 -10.41 11.51 9.55
C PRO A 136 -9.47 11.50 10.76
N ARG A 137 -9.95 11.12 11.96
CA ARG A 137 -9.11 11.08 13.18
C ARG A 137 -7.93 10.12 13.01
N LEU A 138 -8.19 8.89 12.58
CA LEU A 138 -7.14 7.90 12.36
C LEU A 138 -6.12 8.37 11.30
N MET A 139 -6.61 8.99 10.22
CA MET A 139 -5.75 9.54 9.16
C MET A 139 -4.85 10.66 9.68
N ALA A 140 -5.38 11.58 10.49
CA ALA A 140 -4.62 12.67 11.10
C ALA A 140 -3.54 12.13 12.05
N GLU A 141 -3.89 11.22 12.96
CA GLU A 141 -2.94 10.56 13.87
C GLU A 141 -1.82 9.83 13.11
N MET A 142 -2.16 9.10 12.04
CA MET A 142 -1.15 8.43 11.21
C MET A 142 -0.20 9.41 10.52
N SER A 143 -0.68 10.60 10.14
CA SER A 143 0.15 11.67 9.56
C SER A 143 1.08 12.30 10.60
N GLY A 144 0.67 12.34 11.87
CA GLY A 144 1.49 12.80 13.00
C GLY A 144 2.82 12.04 13.16
N LEU A 145 2.94 10.87 12.52
CA LEU A 145 4.19 10.11 12.47
C LEU A 145 5.33 10.88 11.79
N ALA A 146 5.04 11.79 10.84
CA ALA A 146 6.05 12.70 10.29
C ALA A 146 6.66 13.61 11.37
N LEU A 147 5.86 14.09 12.29
CA LEU A 147 6.33 14.96 13.37
C LEU A 147 7.09 14.17 14.45
N SER A 148 6.53 13.01 14.86
CA SER A 148 7.11 12.20 15.94
C SER A 148 8.33 11.38 15.53
N LYS A 149 8.49 11.03 14.25
CA LYS A 149 9.62 10.20 13.78
C LYS A 149 10.55 10.95 12.82
N TYR A 150 10.05 11.48 11.70
CA TYR A 150 10.90 12.16 10.73
C TYR A 150 11.49 13.46 11.32
N ARG A 151 10.63 14.37 11.78
CA ARG A 151 11.08 15.64 12.39
C ARG A 151 11.97 15.40 13.63
N THR A 152 11.53 14.54 14.53
CA THR A 152 12.28 14.23 15.76
C THR A 152 13.64 13.60 15.47
N GLY A 153 13.71 12.70 14.48
CA GLY A 153 14.99 12.09 14.05
C GLY A 153 15.99 13.10 13.51
N ILE A 154 15.52 14.17 12.86
CA ILE A 154 16.39 15.22 12.31
C ILE A 154 16.76 16.27 13.38
N LEU A 155 15.80 16.72 14.17
CA LEU A 155 15.99 17.82 15.13
C LEU A 155 16.44 17.37 16.53
N GLY A 156 16.33 16.08 16.83
CA GLY A 156 16.74 15.51 18.12
C GLY A 156 15.76 15.74 19.27
N HIS A 157 14.59 16.37 19.03
CA HIS A 157 13.58 16.63 20.05
C HIS A 157 12.16 16.49 19.51
N CYS A 158 11.28 15.95 20.33
CA CYS A 158 9.85 15.84 20.06
C CYS A 158 9.12 17.11 20.52
N ASP A 159 8.04 17.48 19.82
CA ASP A 159 7.11 18.54 20.22
C ASP A 159 5.66 17.98 20.19
N PRO A 160 5.20 17.38 21.30
CA PRO A 160 3.86 16.82 21.40
C PRO A 160 2.76 17.87 21.21
N GLY A 161 3.00 19.12 21.62
CA GLY A 161 2.04 20.20 21.45
C GLY A 161 1.86 20.60 19.99
N LEU A 162 2.92 20.62 19.21
CA LEU A 162 2.86 20.79 17.76
C LEU A 162 2.08 19.65 17.09
N GLN A 163 2.40 18.40 17.44
CA GLN A 163 1.75 17.22 16.87
C GLN A 163 0.24 17.24 17.15
N SER A 164 -0.19 17.49 18.39
CA SER A 164 -1.62 17.54 18.75
C SER A 164 -2.36 18.63 17.98
N ARG A 165 -1.80 19.86 17.93
CA ARG A 165 -2.41 20.95 17.15
C ARG A 165 -2.56 20.61 15.68
N PHE A 166 -1.53 20.01 15.09
CA PHE A 166 -1.58 19.56 13.70
C PHE A 166 -2.69 18.51 13.50
N GLU A 167 -2.72 17.47 14.33
CA GLU A 167 -3.70 16.38 14.22
C GLU A 167 -5.13 16.90 14.33
N ASP A 168 -5.41 17.82 15.24
CA ASP A 168 -6.75 18.40 15.42
C ASP A 168 -7.16 19.23 14.17
N HIS A 169 -6.31 20.13 13.67
CA HIS A 169 -6.62 20.92 12.49
C HIS A 169 -6.72 20.03 11.23
N PHE A 170 -5.87 19.02 11.12
CA PHE A 170 -5.87 18.15 9.94
C PHE A 170 -7.09 17.20 9.94
N GLU A 171 -7.53 16.75 11.12
CA GLU A 171 -8.80 16.01 11.25
C GLU A 171 -9.97 16.83 10.71
N ASP A 172 -10.07 18.13 11.05
CA ASP A 172 -11.12 19.00 10.56
C ASP A 172 -11.07 19.15 9.03
N ILE A 173 -9.87 19.36 8.45
CA ILE A 173 -9.70 19.42 6.98
C ILE A 173 -10.15 18.11 6.32
N LEU A 174 -9.74 16.96 6.86
CA LEU A 174 -10.11 15.64 6.34
C LEU A 174 -11.63 15.45 6.41
N ARG A 175 -12.26 15.83 7.52
CA ARG A 175 -13.72 15.74 7.71
C ARG A 175 -14.47 16.60 6.70
N ASP A 176 -13.94 17.79 6.36
CA ASP A 176 -14.57 18.73 5.46
C ASP A 176 -14.36 18.43 3.99
N THR A 177 -13.28 17.76 3.62
CA THR A 177 -12.87 17.56 2.22
C THR A 177 -12.95 16.12 1.73
N VAL A 178 -12.78 15.13 2.62
CA VAL A 178 -12.78 13.70 2.27
C VAL A 178 -14.20 13.15 2.53
N LYS A 179 -15.14 13.53 1.65
CA LYS A 179 -16.58 13.21 1.75
C LYS A 179 -17.00 12.22 0.69
N GLY A 180 -18.09 11.51 0.94
CA GLY A 180 -18.71 10.55 0.03
C GLY A 180 -18.87 9.17 0.68
N ASP A 181 -19.50 8.27 -0.05
CA ASP A 181 -19.67 6.90 0.40
C ASP A 181 -18.31 6.19 0.42
N PRO A 182 -17.98 5.51 1.52
CA PRO A 182 -16.72 4.78 1.59
C PRO A 182 -16.73 3.56 0.68
N VAL A 183 -15.55 3.24 0.15
CA VAL A 183 -15.27 2.05 -0.66
C VAL A 183 -14.18 1.21 0.01
N LEU A 184 -13.95 -0.01 -0.47
CA LEU A 184 -12.78 -0.77 -0.05
C LEU A 184 -11.52 -0.08 -0.58
N VAL A 185 -10.64 0.37 0.31
CA VAL A 185 -9.30 0.83 -0.03
C VAL A 185 -8.26 -0.19 0.44
N GLN A 186 -7.36 -0.58 -0.46
CA GLN A 186 -6.31 -1.57 -0.18
C GLN A 186 -5.16 -0.96 0.62
N ARG A 187 -4.97 0.37 0.54
CA ARG A 187 -3.96 1.21 1.21
C ARG A 187 -2.56 1.13 0.62
N ASP A 188 -2.12 -0.04 0.23
CA ASP A 188 -0.79 -0.27 -0.35
C ASP A 188 -0.89 -0.67 -1.84
N TYR A 189 -1.74 0.07 -2.58
CA TYR A 189 -1.99 -0.11 -4.01
C TYR A 189 -0.94 0.66 -4.83
N HIS A 190 0.11 -0.01 -5.28
CA HIS A 190 1.24 0.58 -6.03
C HIS A 190 1.96 -0.47 -6.89
N ALA A 191 2.85 -0.02 -7.78
CA ALA A 191 3.45 -0.85 -8.83
C ALA A 191 4.24 -2.09 -8.33
N GLU A 192 4.67 -2.13 -7.06
CA GLU A 192 5.33 -3.31 -6.48
C GLU A 192 4.36 -4.32 -5.86
N ASN A 193 3.06 -3.97 -5.76
CA ASN A 193 2.02 -4.85 -5.27
C ASN A 193 1.00 -5.24 -6.35
N LEU A 194 1.27 -4.86 -7.61
CA LEU A 194 0.45 -5.19 -8.77
C LEU A 194 1.23 -6.07 -9.75
N LEU A 195 0.59 -7.12 -10.25
CA LEU A 195 1.14 -8.06 -11.23
C LEU A 195 0.43 -7.90 -12.57
N TRP A 196 1.18 -7.97 -13.66
CA TRP A 196 0.65 -7.99 -15.00
C TRP A 196 0.35 -9.43 -15.43
N LEU A 197 -0.90 -9.70 -15.75
CA LEU A 197 -1.41 -11.02 -16.14
C LEU A 197 -1.99 -10.94 -17.56
N PRO A 198 -1.16 -10.85 -18.61
CA PRO A 198 -1.60 -10.57 -19.97
C PRO A 198 -2.55 -11.65 -20.55
N ASP A 199 -2.47 -12.87 -20.05
CA ASP A 199 -3.32 -13.99 -20.48
C ASP A 199 -4.75 -13.92 -19.91
N ARG A 200 -5.01 -13.04 -18.94
CA ARG A 200 -6.35 -12.78 -18.40
C ARG A 200 -7.02 -11.64 -19.18
N THR A 201 -8.30 -11.40 -18.93
CA THR A 201 -9.08 -10.39 -19.65
C THR A 201 -9.69 -9.35 -18.71
N GLY A 202 -9.92 -8.13 -19.23
CA GLY A 202 -10.54 -7.03 -18.48
C GLY A 202 -9.77 -6.70 -17.20
N VAL A 203 -10.47 -6.44 -16.11
CA VAL A 203 -9.87 -6.11 -14.80
C VAL A 203 -9.08 -7.27 -14.17
N ALA A 204 -9.33 -8.52 -14.61
CA ALA A 204 -8.57 -9.67 -14.14
C ALA A 204 -7.11 -9.69 -14.64
N ARG A 205 -6.73 -8.81 -15.60
CA ARG A 205 -5.34 -8.66 -16.06
C ARG A 205 -4.39 -8.10 -15.02
N VAL A 206 -4.92 -7.60 -13.90
CA VAL A 206 -4.12 -7.03 -12.80
C VAL A 206 -4.20 -7.95 -11.59
N GLY A 207 -3.10 -8.60 -11.25
CA GLY A 207 -2.95 -9.37 -10.02
C GLY A 207 -2.74 -8.44 -8.83
N LEU A 208 -3.42 -8.72 -7.74
CA LEU A 208 -3.44 -7.90 -6.53
C LEU A 208 -2.69 -8.59 -5.39
N LEU A 209 -1.77 -7.87 -4.75
CA LEU A 209 -1.03 -8.31 -3.58
C LEU A 209 -1.18 -7.30 -2.44
N ASP A 210 -0.86 -7.71 -1.22
CA ASP A 210 -0.74 -6.89 -0.01
C ASP A 210 -2.02 -6.11 0.38
N PHE A 211 -3.18 -6.73 0.18
CA PHE A 211 -4.51 -6.15 0.39
C PHE A 211 -5.13 -6.45 1.76
N GLN A 212 -4.49 -7.25 2.61
CA GLN A 212 -5.08 -7.74 3.87
C GLN A 212 -5.39 -6.65 4.89
N ASP A 213 -4.74 -5.51 4.78
CA ASP A 213 -4.96 -4.33 5.63
C ASP A 213 -6.02 -3.36 5.06
N ALA A 214 -6.86 -3.85 4.15
CA ALA A 214 -7.93 -3.07 3.54
C ALA A 214 -8.87 -2.45 4.58
N ARG A 215 -9.35 -1.23 4.28
CA ARG A 215 -10.28 -0.46 5.11
C ARG A 215 -11.41 0.15 4.28
N ALA A 216 -12.45 0.63 4.96
CA ALA A 216 -13.46 1.47 4.34
C ALA A 216 -12.95 2.91 4.30
N GLY A 217 -12.68 3.43 3.09
CA GLY A 217 -12.07 4.75 2.91
C GLY A 217 -12.55 5.47 1.65
N HIS A 218 -11.98 6.63 1.37
CA HIS A 218 -12.34 7.43 0.20
C HIS A 218 -11.72 6.87 -1.08
N PRO A 219 -12.47 6.83 -2.21
CA PRO A 219 -12.01 6.22 -3.46
C PRO A 219 -10.73 6.84 -4.07
N ALA A 220 -10.42 8.09 -3.76
CA ALA A 220 -9.18 8.72 -4.22
C ALA A 220 -7.91 8.13 -3.56
N PHE A 221 -8.03 7.38 -2.45
CA PHE A 221 -6.86 6.95 -1.67
C PHE A 221 -5.95 6.00 -2.46
N ASP A 222 -6.51 4.92 -3.01
CA ASP A 222 -5.71 3.93 -3.73
C ASP A 222 -5.23 4.46 -5.09
N LEU A 223 -6.04 5.27 -5.78
CA LEU A 223 -5.60 5.94 -7.00
C LEU A 223 -4.41 6.87 -6.73
N MET A 224 -4.47 7.66 -5.67
CA MET A 224 -3.36 8.53 -5.25
C MET A 224 -2.14 7.70 -4.84
N SER A 225 -2.35 6.57 -4.13
CA SER A 225 -1.27 5.65 -3.75
C SER A 225 -0.53 5.08 -4.96
N LEU A 226 -1.26 4.74 -6.03
CA LEU A 226 -0.73 4.26 -7.30
C LEU A 226 0.07 5.34 -8.03
N LEU A 227 -0.49 6.55 -8.11
CA LEU A 227 0.04 7.63 -8.96
C LEU A 227 1.14 8.46 -8.27
N GLN A 228 1.24 8.38 -6.93
CA GLN A 228 2.30 9.01 -6.14
C GLN A 228 3.12 7.93 -5.41
N ASP A 229 3.63 6.99 -6.19
CA ASP A 229 4.42 5.88 -5.67
C ASP A 229 5.73 6.40 -5.05
N ALA A 230 6.00 6.01 -3.81
CA ALA A 230 7.21 6.40 -3.11
C ALA A 230 8.50 5.78 -3.70
N ARG A 231 8.38 4.71 -4.48
CA ARG A 231 9.50 3.92 -4.99
C ARG A 231 9.89 4.26 -6.43
N ARG A 232 8.97 4.86 -7.20
CA ARG A 232 9.20 5.20 -8.59
C ARG A 232 8.52 6.52 -8.97
N ASP A 233 9.07 7.20 -9.98
CA ASP A 233 8.44 8.39 -10.54
C ASP A 233 7.35 7.96 -11.53
N VAL A 234 6.16 8.49 -11.35
CA VAL A 234 5.05 8.36 -12.28
C VAL A 234 4.99 9.64 -13.12
N PRO A 235 5.03 9.55 -14.47
CA PRO A 235 4.94 10.74 -15.31
C PRO A 235 3.70 11.58 -15.01
N ALA A 236 3.84 12.90 -14.86
CA ALA A 236 2.73 13.81 -14.55
C ALA A 236 1.57 13.72 -15.57
N GLY A 237 1.88 13.43 -16.84
CA GLY A 237 0.87 13.19 -17.87
C GLY A 237 0.03 11.94 -17.60
N ILE A 238 0.64 10.85 -17.08
CA ILE A 238 -0.08 9.64 -16.67
C ILE A 238 -0.92 9.94 -15.42
N GLU A 239 -0.36 10.61 -14.41
CA GLU A 239 -1.12 11.00 -13.21
C GLU A 239 -2.40 11.74 -13.57
N MET A 240 -2.29 12.79 -14.40
CA MET A 240 -3.45 13.59 -14.83
C MET A 240 -4.46 12.76 -15.64
N GLN A 241 -4.00 11.92 -16.55
CA GLN A 241 -4.87 11.08 -17.39
C GLN A 241 -5.63 10.05 -16.54
N MET A 242 -4.97 9.40 -15.59
CA MET A 242 -5.62 8.39 -14.75
C MET A 242 -6.63 8.99 -13.78
N ILE A 243 -6.36 10.18 -13.23
CA ILE A 243 -7.34 10.91 -12.41
C ILE A 243 -8.59 11.22 -13.25
N SER A 244 -8.42 11.77 -14.46
CA SER A 244 -9.54 12.10 -15.35
C SER A 244 -10.28 10.84 -15.82
N HIS A 245 -9.56 9.75 -16.12
CA HIS A 245 -10.13 8.47 -16.49
C HIS A 245 -11.01 7.90 -15.37
N TYR A 246 -10.49 7.89 -14.13
CA TYR A 246 -11.24 7.42 -12.97
C TYR A 246 -12.51 8.25 -12.74
N ILE A 247 -12.41 9.59 -12.74
CA ILE A 247 -13.54 10.50 -12.54
C ILE A 247 -14.64 10.24 -13.57
N ALA A 248 -14.26 10.13 -14.85
CA ALA A 248 -15.20 9.88 -15.94
C ALA A 248 -15.86 8.50 -15.84
N ALA A 249 -15.08 7.45 -15.56
CA ALA A 249 -15.58 6.08 -15.48
C ALA A 249 -16.44 5.84 -14.23
N ALA A 250 -16.12 6.47 -13.10
CA ALA A 250 -16.90 6.41 -11.86
C ALA A 250 -18.10 7.37 -11.84
N ASN A 251 -18.19 8.32 -12.81
CA ASN A 251 -19.24 9.33 -12.92
C ASN A 251 -19.45 10.14 -11.62
N ILE A 252 -18.36 10.68 -11.07
CA ILE A 252 -18.34 11.40 -9.79
C ILE A 252 -17.99 12.87 -9.97
N ASP A 253 -18.25 13.68 -8.93
CA ASP A 253 -17.88 15.11 -8.93
C ASP A 253 -16.37 15.31 -9.01
N GLU A 254 -15.91 15.96 -10.08
CA GLU A 254 -14.50 16.20 -10.34
C GLU A 254 -13.85 17.10 -9.30
N SER A 255 -14.52 18.18 -8.91
CA SER A 255 -13.95 19.18 -7.99
C SER A 255 -13.73 18.61 -6.60
N GLY A 256 -14.73 17.92 -6.06
CA GLY A 256 -14.66 17.24 -4.76
C GLY A 256 -13.60 16.14 -4.76
N PHE A 257 -13.57 15.33 -5.83
CA PHE A 257 -12.59 14.23 -5.94
C PHE A 257 -11.15 14.76 -5.99
N ARG A 258 -10.86 15.79 -6.80
CA ARG A 258 -9.52 16.39 -6.89
C ARG A 258 -9.08 17.04 -5.58
N THR A 259 -10.02 17.68 -4.86
CA THR A 259 -9.76 18.20 -3.50
C THR A 259 -9.40 17.08 -2.54
N ALA A 260 -10.20 16.02 -2.47
CA ALA A 260 -9.91 14.86 -1.64
C ALA A 260 -8.57 14.18 -2.02
N TYR A 261 -8.29 14.05 -3.33
CA TYR A 261 -7.01 13.52 -3.82
C TYR A 261 -5.82 14.31 -3.28
N SER A 262 -5.87 15.65 -3.34
CA SER A 262 -4.79 16.52 -2.85
C SER A 262 -4.60 16.44 -1.33
N VAL A 263 -5.71 16.42 -0.57
CA VAL A 263 -5.66 16.30 0.89
C VAL A 263 -5.12 14.92 1.32
N LEU A 264 -5.59 13.86 0.66
CA LEU A 264 -5.12 12.49 0.91
C LEU A 264 -3.65 12.30 0.47
N SER A 265 -3.19 13.04 -0.56
CA SER A 265 -1.77 13.08 -0.93
C SER A 265 -0.91 13.55 0.25
N VAL A 266 -1.26 14.66 0.87
CA VAL A 266 -0.54 15.17 2.05
C VAL A 266 -0.63 14.17 3.20
N GLN A 267 -1.81 13.65 3.48
CA GLN A 267 -2.04 12.64 4.52
C GLN A 267 -1.09 11.45 4.39
N ARG A 268 -1.10 10.81 3.20
CA ARG A 268 -0.32 9.60 2.96
C ARG A 268 1.19 9.87 2.95
N ASN A 269 1.61 10.94 2.28
CA ASN A 269 3.03 11.25 2.18
C ASN A 269 3.63 11.65 3.54
N MET A 270 2.92 12.36 4.40
CA MET A 270 3.33 12.58 5.80
C MET A 270 3.48 11.26 6.56
N ARG A 271 2.48 10.36 6.46
CA ARG A 271 2.59 9.02 7.07
C ARG A 271 3.84 8.28 6.57
N ILE A 272 4.11 8.30 5.26
CA ILE A 272 5.27 7.61 4.66
C ILE A 272 6.60 8.22 5.14
N LEU A 273 6.73 9.55 5.21
CA LEU A 273 7.91 10.21 5.78
C LEU A 273 8.23 9.67 7.18
N GLY A 274 7.20 9.59 8.03
CA GLY A 274 7.35 9.05 9.38
C GLY A 274 7.66 7.55 9.40
N VAL A 275 7.03 6.76 8.53
CA VAL A 275 7.28 5.32 8.41
C VAL A 275 8.72 5.05 7.95
N PHE A 276 9.22 5.76 6.93
CA PHE A 276 10.57 5.56 6.42
C PHE A 276 11.63 5.97 7.46
N ALA A 277 11.42 7.09 8.17
CA ALA A 277 12.27 7.47 9.28
C ALA A 277 12.27 6.39 10.38
N ARG A 278 11.09 5.88 10.77
CA ARG A 278 10.98 4.82 11.76
C ARG A 278 11.67 3.53 11.32
N LEU A 279 11.48 3.11 10.06
CA LEU A 279 12.12 1.91 9.52
C LEU A 279 13.65 2.01 9.55
N SER A 280 14.19 3.19 9.27
CA SER A 280 15.64 3.42 9.38
C SER A 280 16.13 3.42 10.82
N ILE A 281 15.56 4.25 11.68
CA ILE A 281 16.04 4.50 13.04
C ILE A 281 15.75 3.30 13.97
N ASP A 282 14.48 2.82 14.00
CA ASP A 282 14.05 1.84 14.98
C ASP A 282 14.30 0.38 14.50
N TYR A 283 14.38 0.15 13.17
CA TYR A 283 14.50 -1.21 12.60
C TYR A 283 15.78 -1.44 11.78
N GLY A 284 16.69 -0.45 11.71
CA GLY A 284 17.97 -0.60 11.02
C GLY A 284 17.87 -0.84 9.52
N LYS A 285 16.85 -0.20 8.86
CA LYS A 285 16.62 -0.32 7.41
C LYS A 285 16.92 1.02 6.69
N PRO A 286 18.18 1.47 6.62
CA PRO A 286 18.54 2.83 6.13
C PRO A 286 18.25 3.06 4.64
N HIS A 287 18.03 2.00 3.86
CA HIS A 287 17.68 2.14 2.43
C HIS A 287 16.37 2.91 2.21
N TYR A 288 15.42 2.89 3.18
CA TYR A 288 14.19 3.67 3.09
C TYR A 288 14.42 5.18 3.10
N VAL A 289 15.53 5.65 3.67
CA VAL A 289 15.87 7.08 3.69
C VAL A 289 16.07 7.64 2.27
N THR A 290 16.55 6.81 1.35
CA THR A 290 16.75 7.22 -0.06
C THR A 290 15.45 7.54 -0.81
N LEU A 291 14.31 7.07 -0.31
CA LEU A 291 12.99 7.30 -0.89
C LEU A 291 12.32 8.58 -0.38
N ILE A 292 12.82 9.14 0.72
CA ILE A 292 12.23 10.32 1.37
C ILE A 292 12.14 11.54 0.44
N PRO A 293 13.16 11.89 -0.39
CA PRO A 293 13.05 13.07 -1.26
C PRO A 293 11.84 13.05 -2.19
N ARG A 294 11.55 11.92 -2.83
CA ARG A 294 10.37 11.78 -3.71
C ARG A 294 9.06 11.96 -2.95
N VAL A 295 8.95 11.35 -1.78
CA VAL A 295 7.77 11.49 -0.90
C VAL A 295 7.60 12.94 -0.45
N TRP A 296 8.70 13.61 -0.17
CA TRP A 296 8.71 15.03 0.18
C TRP A 296 8.19 15.91 -0.96
N ASP A 297 8.60 15.66 -2.20
CA ASP A 297 8.15 16.42 -3.37
C ASP A 297 6.63 16.28 -3.57
N HIS A 298 6.08 15.08 -3.41
CA HIS A 298 4.63 14.86 -3.42
C HIS A 298 3.93 15.60 -2.28
N PHE A 299 4.48 15.54 -1.08
CA PHE A 299 3.96 16.24 0.09
C PHE A 299 3.90 17.76 -0.12
N ILE A 300 5.00 18.38 -0.55
CA ILE A 300 5.09 19.82 -0.78
C ILE A 300 4.12 20.25 -1.88
N ARG A 301 4.06 19.51 -3.00
CA ARG A 301 3.11 19.76 -4.09
C ARG A 301 1.65 19.72 -3.58
N GLY A 302 1.33 18.77 -2.71
CA GLY A 302 0.00 18.67 -2.12
C GLY A 302 -0.37 19.86 -1.24
N LEU A 303 0.57 20.42 -0.50
CA LEU A 303 0.37 21.58 0.39
C LEU A 303 -0.03 22.87 -0.34
N ASP A 304 0.18 22.96 -1.66
CA ASP A 304 -0.22 24.12 -2.45
C ASP A 304 -1.74 24.19 -2.69
N HIS A 305 -2.48 23.12 -2.37
CA HIS A 305 -3.93 23.12 -2.51
C HIS A 305 -4.60 23.98 -1.43
N SER A 306 -5.55 24.84 -1.83
CA SER A 306 -6.19 25.82 -0.94
C SER A 306 -6.88 25.21 0.29
N ALA A 307 -7.42 24.00 0.19
CA ALA A 307 -8.02 23.30 1.32
C ALA A 307 -7.02 23.01 2.46
N LEU A 308 -5.71 23.01 2.19
CA LEU A 308 -4.64 22.77 3.16
C LEU A 308 -4.06 24.04 3.76
N ALA A 309 -4.51 25.22 3.31
CA ALA A 309 -4.02 26.51 3.82
C ALA A 309 -3.97 26.59 5.37
N PRO A 310 -4.94 26.03 6.14
CA PRO A 310 -4.89 26.12 7.60
C PRO A 310 -3.69 25.41 8.25
N VAL A 311 -3.07 24.43 7.57
CA VAL A 311 -1.93 23.66 8.09
C VAL A 311 -0.65 23.84 7.27
N ALA A 312 -0.72 24.46 6.09
CA ALA A 312 0.39 24.54 5.15
C ALA A 312 1.62 25.25 5.74
N ASP A 313 1.44 26.43 6.33
CA ASP A 313 2.55 27.20 6.92
C ASP A 313 3.11 26.48 8.14
N LEU A 314 2.23 25.94 9.01
CA LEU A 314 2.65 25.14 10.16
C LEU A 314 3.56 23.98 9.72
N LEU A 315 3.21 23.27 8.66
CA LEU A 315 3.97 22.12 8.19
C LEU A 315 5.26 22.52 7.48
N ARG A 316 5.25 23.59 6.66
CA ARG A 316 6.46 24.12 6.01
C ARG A 316 7.50 24.61 7.01
N ASP A 317 7.05 25.27 8.09
CA ASP A 317 7.93 25.79 9.13
C ASP A 317 8.45 24.70 10.08
N SER A 318 7.66 23.64 10.28
CA SER A 318 7.95 22.60 11.27
C SER A 318 8.72 21.41 10.72
N LEU A 319 8.51 21.02 9.46
CA LEU A 319 9.16 19.86 8.87
C LEU A 319 10.43 20.29 8.13
N PRO A 320 11.62 19.82 8.55
CA PRO A 320 12.86 20.13 7.85
C PRO A 320 12.90 19.45 6.48
N ALA A 321 13.34 20.19 5.45
CA ALA A 321 13.54 19.62 4.12
C ALA A 321 14.57 18.48 4.12
N PRO A 322 14.45 17.48 3.23
CA PRO A 322 15.33 16.31 3.17
C PRO A 322 16.68 16.63 2.51
N SER A 323 17.42 17.60 3.08
CA SER A 323 18.81 17.85 2.66
C SER A 323 19.68 16.62 2.95
N PRO A 324 20.81 16.44 2.25
CA PRO A 324 21.74 15.34 2.54
C PRO A 324 22.12 15.27 4.02
N GLU A 325 22.39 16.42 4.66
CA GLU A 325 22.70 16.51 6.09
C GLU A 325 21.54 16.00 6.97
N ASN A 326 20.30 16.37 6.65
CA ASN A 326 19.12 15.95 7.40
C ASN A 326 18.83 14.46 7.21
N LEU A 327 19.01 13.95 5.98
CA LEU A 327 18.82 12.53 5.69
C LEU A 327 19.87 11.65 6.40
N ASP A 328 21.11 12.14 6.57
CA ASP A 328 22.16 11.40 7.28
C ASP A 328 21.82 11.23 8.77
N LYS A 329 21.13 12.19 9.39
CA LYS A 329 20.65 12.07 10.79
C LYS A 329 19.59 10.98 10.99
N LEU A 330 18.93 10.54 9.93
CA LEU A 330 17.95 9.46 9.97
C LEU A 330 18.58 8.06 9.79
N ARG A 331 19.89 8.00 9.51
CA ARG A 331 20.62 6.72 9.39
C ARG A 331 21.23 6.37 10.74
N PRO A 332 21.15 5.08 11.16
CA PRO A 332 21.75 4.62 12.42
C PRO A 332 23.28 4.65 12.37
#